data_d7ad043b30f14860677da0fef0cd4702
#
_entry.id   d7ad043b30f14860677da0fef0cd4702
#
_cell.length_a   1.000
_cell.length_b   1.000
_cell.length_c   1.000
_cell.angle_alpha   90.00
_cell.angle_beta   90.00
_cell.angle_gamma   90.00
#
_symmetry.space_group_name_H-M   'P 1'
#
loop_
_entity.id
_entity.type
_entity.pdbx_description
1 polymer ?
#
loop_
_entity_poly.entity_id
_entity_poly.type
_entity_poly.pdbx_seq_one_letter_code
_entity_poly.pdbx_strand_id
1 'polypeptide(L)'
;VNIDLNQVFHLHNTVDAPITVVYKKMHHRDISDVNAILEIDETDHVTGQRLFDGTDADALYNMSTDIFIVDTPWLIEKLEAEIHKEHPEKLRYILRDLAVEHGAFAFEYTGYIANIHSVESYYRANLDMLETNKFMSLFSPNQKVYTKVKNEEPTYYAPGSQIKNSQFASGSIVEALVHDSIISRRVHLHQRAEIRSSLLFPGVVVHEGAVVEHAILDKGVVVETGVTVRGTKEAPLVIKKGAVITEDIG
;
A
#
# COMPACT_ATOMS: atom_id res chain seq x y z
N VAL A 1 -5.96 1.23 1.47
CA VAL A 1 -7.42 1.00 1.51
C VAL A 1 -8.15 2.34 1.43
N ASN A 2 -9.26 2.36 0.72
CA ASN A 2 -10.22 3.48 0.69
C ASN A 2 -11.62 2.89 0.94
N ILE A 3 -12.00 2.73 2.20
CA ILE A 3 -13.26 2.12 2.64
C ILE A 3 -14.29 3.21 3.00
N ASP A 4 -15.53 3.02 2.58
CA ASP A 4 -16.66 3.82 3.04
C ASP A 4 -17.13 3.32 4.42
N LEU A 5 -16.70 3.99 5.46
CA LEU A 5 -17.06 3.62 6.84
C LEU A 5 -18.57 3.77 7.11
N ASN A 6 -19.32 4.57 6.33
CA ASN A 6 -20.77 4.67 6.52
C ASN A 6 -21.47 3.33 6.20
N GLN A 7 -20.98 2.59 5.20
CA GLN A 7 -21.54 1.27 4.89
C GLN A 7 -21.33 0.30 6.05
N VAL A 8 -20.12 0.29 6.63
CA VAL A 8 -19.79 -0.56 7.79
C VAL A 8 -20.61 -0.14 9.00
N PHE A 9 -20.76 1.17 9.23
CA PHE A 9 -21.55 1.70 10.34
C PHE A 9 -23.05 1.40 10.20
N HIS A 10 -23.61 1.51 8.99
CA HIS A 10 -25.00 1.11 8.76
C HIS A 10 -25.22 -0.36 9.03
N LEU A 11 -24.32 -1.23 8.60
CA LEU A 11 -24.39 -2.65 8.90
C LEU A 11 -24.30 -2.89 10.41
N HIS A 12 -23.30 -2.31 11.08
CA HIS A 12 -23.10 -2.43 12.52
C HIS A 12 -24.40 -2.11 13.31
N ASN A 13 -25.13 -1.07 12.93
CA ASN A 13 -26.40 -0.71 13.57
C ASN A 13 -27.57 -1.67 13.25
N THR A 14 -27.42 -2.59 12.33
CA THR A 14 -28.48 -3.57 11.97
C THR A 14 -28.21 -4.96 12.55
N VAL A 15 -27.00 -5.21 13.03
CA VAL A 15 -26.61 -6.48 13.63
C VAL A 15 -26.61 -6.37 15.16
N ASP A 16 -26.94 -7.45 15.83
CA ASP A 16 -26.98 -7.52 17.31
C ASP A 16 -25.60 -7.92 17.85
N ALA A 17 -24.59 -7.08 17.57
CA ALA A 17 -23.23 -7.31 18.06
C ALA A 17 -22.56 -5.97 18.43
N PRO A 18 -21.92 -5.84 19.61
CA PRO A 18 -21.33 -4.59 20.08
C PRO A 18 -20.06 -4.19 19.33
N ILE A 19 -19.56 -5.07 18.47
CA ILE A 19 -18.33 -4.89 17.70
C ILE A 19 -18.47 -5.49 16.30
N THR A 20 -18.05 -4.74 15.30
CA THR A 20 -17.92 -5.17 13.90
C THR A 20 -16.47 -5.03 13.47
N VAL A 21 -15.93 -6.06 12.83
CA VAL A 21 -14.56 -6.05 12.28
C VAL A 21 -14.59 -6.10 10.76
N VAL A 22 -13.74 -5.30 10.12
CA VAL A 22 -13.55 -5.34 8.67
C VAL A 22 -12.46 -6.34 8.33
N TYR A 23 -12.74 -7.26 7.42
CA TYR A 23 -11.76 -8.20 6.90
C TYR A 23 -11.69 -8.18 5.38
N LYS A 24 -10.64 -8.76 4.83
CA LYS A 24 -10.50 -8.99 3.39
C LYS A 24 -9.92 -10.38 3.13
N LYS A 25 -10.45 -11.05 2.13
CA LYS A 25 -9.85 -12.29 1.59
C LYS A 25 -8.60 -11.94 0.78
N MET A 26 -7.45 -12.44 1.23
CA MET A 26 -6.14 -12.17 0.62
C MET A 26 -5.33 -13.44 0.45
N HIS A 27 -4.48 -13.46 -0.58
CA HIS A 27 -3.51 -14.53 -0.78
C HIS A 27 -2.35 -14.43 0.21
N HIS A 28 -1.71 -15.56 0.53
CA HIS A 28 -0.61 -15.66 1.49
C HIS A 28 0.51 -14.62 1.25
N ARG A 29 0.88 -14.37 0.00
CA ARG A 29 1.95 -13.42 -0.36
C ARG A 29 1.67 -11.96 0.01
N ASP A 30 0.41 -11.64 0.27
CA ASP A 30 -0.06 -10.28 0.59
C ASP A 30 -0.26 -10.07 2.09
N ILE A 31 0.06 -11.09 2.90
CA ILE A 31 -0.15 -11.13 4.34
C ILE A 31 1.19 -11.27 5.04
N SER A 32 1.38 -10.61 6.18
CA SER A 32 2.55 -10.78 7.03
C SER A 32 2.22 -11.55 8.31
N ASP A 33 3.23 -12.06 8.98
CA ASP A 33 3.16 -12.83 10.23
C ASP A 33 2.51 -12.07 11.41
N VAL A 34 2.44 -10.75 11.34
CA VAL A 34 1.77 -9.90 12.36
C VAL A 34 0.28 -9.70 12.11
N ASN A 35 -0.24 -10.14 10.95
CA ASN A 35 -1.65 -10.00 10.62
C ASN A 35 -2.47 -11.10 11.32
N ALA A 36 -3.64 -10.72 11.80
CA ALA A 36 -4.63 -11.66 12.30
C ALA A 36 -5.46 -12.23 11.14
N ILE A 37 -5.67 -13.52 11.16
CA ILE A 37 -6.58 -14.25 10.29
C ILE A 37 -7.81 -14.63 11.12
N LEU A 38 -8.99 -14.28 10.61
CA LEU A 38 -10.25 -14.52 11.26
C LEU A 38 -10.86 -15.86 10.82
N GLU A 39 -11.38 -16.59 11.77
CA GLU A 39 -12.31 -17.70 11.56
C GLU A 39 -13.72 -17.12 11.66
N ILE A 40 -14.51 -17.31 10.59
CA ILE A 40 -15.83 -16.69 10.46
C ILE A 40 -16.83 -17.80 10.15
N ASP A 41 -17.95 -17.81 10.84
CA ASP A 41 -19.00 -18.79 10.63
C ASP A 41 -19.96 -18.45 9.45
N GLU A 42 -20.94 -19.29 9.20
CA GLU A 42 -21.94 -19.13 8.14
C GLU A 42 -22.87 -17.91 8.36
N THR A 43 -22.88 -17.32 9.54
CA THR A 43 -23.67 -16.14 9.92
C THR A 43 -22.84 -14.85 9.97
N ASP A 44 -21.63 -14.89 9.40
CA ASP A 44 -20.68 -13.79 9.36
C ASP A 44 -20.21 -13.33 10.77
N HIS A 45 -20.17 -14.24 11.77
CA HIS A 45 -19.62 -13.95 13.08
C HIS A 45 -18.22 -14.53 13.26
N VAL A 46 -17.36 -13.76 13.92
CA VAL A 46 -16.00 -14.19 14.27
C VAL A 46 -16.07 -15.24 15.37
N THR A 47 -15.56 -16.43 15.11
CA THR A 47 -15.50 -17.57 16.04
C THR A 47 -14.10 -17.83 16.57
N GLY A 48 -13.09 -17.28 15.89
CA GLY A 48 -11.70 -17.44 16.29
C GLY A 48 -10.78 -16.50 15.52
N GLN A 49 -9.54 -16.40 16.02
CA GLN A 49 -8.45 -15.71 15.33
C GLN A 49 -7.12 -16.41 15.58
N ARG A 50 -6.22 -16.27 14.63
CA ARG A 50 -4.83 -16.69 14.76
C ARG A 50 -3.92 -15.74 14.02
N LEU A 51 -2.64 -15.70 14.36
CA LEU A 51 -1.66 -15.02 13.55
C LEU A 51 -1.41 -15.81 12.24
N PHE A 52 -1.08 -15.10 11.20
CA PHE A 52 -0.77 -15.72 9.91
C PHE A 52 0.51 -16.57 10.03
N ASP A 53 0.44 -17.82 9.59
CA ASP A 53 1.54 -18.81 9.67
C ASP A 53 2.10 -19.23 8.30
N GLY A 54 1.45 -18.78 7.19
CA GLY A 54 1.93 -19.07 5.84
C GLY A 54 1.85 -20.52 5.39
N THR A 55 1.04 -21.35 6.05
CA THR A 55 1.06 -22.80 5.85
C THR A 55 0.45 -23.30 4.55
N ASP A 56 -0.44 -22.54 3.91
CA ASP A 56 -1.05 -22.90 2.62
C ASP A 56 -0.89 -21.76 1.60
N ALA A 57 -0.06 -22.01 0.60
CA ALA A 57 0.28 -21.02 -0.42
C ALA A 57 -0.88 -20.69 -1.38
N ASP A 58 -1.81 -21.61 -1.57
CA ASP A 58 -2.92 -21.46 -2.51
C ASP A 58 -4.21 -20.94 -1.84
N ALA A 59 -4.26 -20.90 -0.50
CA ALA A 59 -5.44 -20.49 0.23
C ALA A 59 -5.68 -18.98 0.17
N LEU A 60 -6.97 -18.62 0.24
CA LEU A 60 -7.43 -17.27 0.57
C LEU A 60 -7.69 -17.21 2.08
N TYR A 61 -7.12 -16.23 2.73
CA TYR A 61 -7.24 -16.01 4.17
C TYR A 61 -8.11 -14.80 4.46
N ASN A 62 -8.97 -14.88 5.46
CA ASN A 62 -9.76 -13.76 5.97
C ASN A 62 -8.86 -12.86 6.84
N MET A 63 -8.06 -12.01 6.21
CA MET A 63 -7.15 -11.11 6.91
C MET A 63 -7.93 -9.98 7.58
N SER A 64 -7.78 -9.82 8.89
CA SER A 64 -8.28 -8.65 9.61
C SER A 64 -7.57 -7.40 9.13
N THR A 65 -8.33 -6.35 8.85
CA THR A 65 -7.76 -5.04 8.49
C THR A 65 -7.42 -4.19 9.71
N ASP A 66 -7.73 -4.66 10.92
CA ASP A 66 -7.70 -3.91 12.17
C ASP A 66 -8.57 -2.62 12.14
N ILE A 67 -9.60 -2.61 11.31
CA ILE A 67 -10.66 -1.59 11.30
C ILE A 67 -11.85 -2.17 12.04
N PHE A 68 -12.26 -1.49 13.11
CA PHE A 68 -13.37 -1.90 13.95
C PHE A 68 -14.38 -0.77 14.07
N ILE A 69 -15.67 -1.11 14.15
CA ILE A 69 -16.73 -0.25 14.64
C ILE A 69 -17.25 -0.88 15.91
N VAL A 70 -17.38 -0.08 16.97
CA VAL A 70 -17.72 -0.55 18.30
C VAL A 70 -18.70 0.39 18.99
N ASP A 71 -19.57 -0.14 19.81
CA ASP A 71 -20.44 0.63 20.69
C ASP A 71 -19.62 1.32 21.78
N THR A 72 -19.66 2.64 21.81
CA THR A 72 -18.82 3.45 22.70
C THR A 72 -19.01 3.11 24.19
N PRO A 73 -20.24 3.02 24.74
CA PRO A 73 -20.44 2.67 26.15
C PRO A 73 -19.87 1.30 26.49
N TRP A 74 -20.07 0.32 25.62
CA TRP A 74 -19.55 -1.03 25.78
C TRP A 74 -18.01 -1.05 25.78
N LEU A 75 -17.37 -0.33 24.84
CA LEU A 75 -15.92 -0.27 24.79
C LEU A 75 -15.31 0.39 26.03
N ILE A 76 -15.94 1.47 26.54
CA ILE A 76 -15.48 2.14 27.77
C ILE A 76 -15.48 1.14 28.94
N GLU A 77 -16.56 0.39 29.13
CA GLU A 77 -16.64 -0.64 30.18
C GLU A 77 -15.48 -1.65 30.08
N LYS A 78 -15.21 -2.15 28.87
CA LYS A 78 -14.11 -3.12 28.65
C LYS A 78 -12.73 -2.51 28.92
N LEU A 79 -12.51 -1.27 28.51
CA LEU A 79 -11.24 -0.56 28.73
C LEU A 79 -11.02 -0.20 30.20
N GLU A 80 -12.06 0.13 30.97
CA GLU A 80 -11.95 0.37 32.42
C GLU A 80 -11.41 -0.87 33.13
N ALA A 81 -11.82 -2.07 32.72
CA ALA A 81 -11.25 -3.30 33.24
C ALA A 81 -9.79 -3.50 32.88
N GLU A 82 -9.41 -3.09 31.65
CA GLU A 82 -8.05 -3.26 31.14
C GLU A 82 -7.03 -2.33 31.81
N ILE A 83 -7.36 -1.06 32.03
CA ILE A 83 -6.44 -0.07 32.62
C ILE A 83 -6.03 -0.39 34.07
N HIS A 84 -6.77 -1.27 34.76
CA HIS A 84 -6.44 -1.72 36.11
C HIS A 84 -5.50 -2.93 36.13
N LYS A 85 -5.14 -3.50 34.97
CA LYS A 85 -4.14 -4.57 34.89
C LYS A 85 -2.73 -4.02 35.13
N GLU A 86 -1.86 -4.83 35.68
CA GLU A 86 -0.44 -4.46 35.89
C GLU A 86 0.28 -4.12 34.59
N HIS A 87 -0.09 -4.79 33.50
CA HIS A 87 0.45 -4.57 32.14
C HIS A 87 -0.70 -4.49 31.13
N PRO A 88 -1.30 -3.29 30.94
CA PRO A 88 -2.35 -3.10 29.94
C PRO A 88 -1.87 -3.38 28.51
N GLU A 89 -2.69 -4.05 27.73
CA GLU A 89 -2.39 -4.35 26.36
C GLU A 89 -2.67 -3.16 25.41
N LYS A 90 -2.12 -3.22 24.22
CA LYS A 90 -2.45 -2.23 23.17
C LYS A 90 -3.87 -2.44 22.68
N LEU A 91 -4.61 -1.34 22.49
CA LEU A 91 -6.01 -1.35 22.04
C LEU A 91 -6.27 -2.31 20.87
N ARG A 92 -5.34 -2.42 19.90
CA ARG A 92 -5.48 -3.35 18.79
C ARG A 92 -5.63 -4.81 19.22
N TYR A 93 -4.86 -5.26 20.20
CA TYR A 93 -4.93 -6.64 20.68
C TYR A 93 -6.18 -6.85 21.50
N ILE A 94 -6.54 -5.89 22.37
CA ILE A 94 -7.79 -5.91 23.12
C ILE A 94 -8.99 -6.05 22.16
N LEU A 95 -9.06 -5.25 21.10
CA LEU A 95 -10.16 -5.31 20.14
C LEU A 95 -10.20 -6.64 19.37
N ARG A 96 -9.04 -7.23 19.06
CA ARG A 96 -8.96 -8.55 18.44
C ARG A 96 -9.51 -9.64 19.36
N ASP A 97 -9.15 -9.61 20.63
CA ASP A 97 -9.62 -10.59 21.62
C ASP A 97 -11.11 -10.42 21.90
N LEU A 98 -11.57 -9.17 22.09
CA LEU A 98 -13.00 -8.86 22.25
C LEU A 98 -13.83 -9.25 21.02
N ALA A 99 -13.25 -9.19 19.81
CA ALA A 99 -13.95 -9.63 18.59
C ALA A 99 -14.25 -11.13 18.59
N VAL A 100 -13.36 -11.95 19.15
CA VAL A 100 -13.58 -13.39 19.32
C VAL A 100 -14.52 -13.65 20.50
N GLU A 101 -14.24 -13.04 21.67
CA GLU A 101 -15.01 -13.26 22.91
C GLU A 101 -16.50 -12.93 22.76
N HIS A 102 -16.80 -11.88 22.01
CA HIS A 102 -18.18 -11.39 21.82
C HIS A 102 -18.76 -11.68 20.43
N GLY A 103 -18.12 -12.52 19.64
CA GLY A 103 -18.63 -12.89 18.32
C GLY A 103 -18.84 -11.69 17.40
N ALA A 104 -17.79 -10.89 17.18
CA ALA A 104 -17.87 -9.70 16.31
C ALA A 104 -18.50 -10.02 14.96
N PHE A 105 -19.35 -9.14 14.45
CA PHE A 105 -19.81 -9.26 13.08
C PHE A 105 -18.68 -8.94 12.09
N ALA A 106 -18.47 -9.79 11.10
CA ALA A 106 -17.39 -9.66 10.13
C ALA A 106 -17.88 -9.04 8.81
N PHE A 107 -17.39 -7.84 8.50
CA PHE A 107 -17.69 -7.15 7.24
C PHE A 107 -16.61 -7.45 6.20
N GLU A 108 -16.96 -8.09 5.08
CA GLU A 108 -16.03 -8.33 3.98
C GLU A 108 -15.84 -7.07 3.13
N TYR A 109 -14.62 -6.53 3.11
CA TYR A 109 -14.24 -5.47 2.20
C TYR A 109 -13.74 -6.04 0.88
N THR A 110 -14.49 -5.79 -0.20
CA THR A 110 -14.18 -6.31 -1.55
C THR A 110 -13.31 -5.37 -2.39
N GLY A 111 -13.11 -4.11 -1.96
CA GLY A 111 -12.28 -3.12 -2.67
C GLY A 111 -10.78 -3.42 -2.59
N TYR A 112 -9.96 -2.52 -3.17
CA TYR A 112 -8.50 -2.68 -3.19
C TYR A 112 -7.87 -2.42 -1.80
N ILE A 113 -7.08 -3.38 -1.34
CA ILE A 113 -6.14 -3.22 -0.20
C ILE A 113 -4.76 -3.65 -0.64
N ALA A 114 -3.74 -2.86 -0.31
CA ALA A 114 -2.36 -3.30 -0.28
C ALA A 114 -1.89 -3.33 1.18
N ASN A 115 -1.43 -4.49 1.62
CA ASN A 115 -0.78 -4.66 2.90
C ASN A 115 0.74 -4.49 2.71
N ILE A 116 1.27 -3.36 3.20
CA ILE A 116 2.68 -2.98 2.99
C ILE A 116 3.48 -3.42 4.21
N HIS A 117 4.24 -4.48 4.06
CA HIS A 117 5.07 -5.07 5.13
C HIS A 117 6.54 -5.31 4.72
N SER A 118 6.86 -5.15 3.44
CA SER A 118 8.21 -5.32 2.88
C SER A 118 8.48 -4.30 1.77
N VAL A 119 9.74 -4.19 1.34
CA VAL A 119 10.12 -3.38 0.17
C VAL A 119 9.40 -3.87 -1.09
N GLU A 120 9.32 -5.20 -1.26
CA GLU A 120 8.62 -5.81 -2.40
C GLU A 120 7.12 -5.45 -2.38
N SER A 121 6.43 -5.60 -1.25
CA SER A 121 5.00 -5.25 -1.14
C SER A 121 4.74 -3.76 -1.34
N TYR A 122 5.65 -2.89 -0.88
CA TYR A 122 5.61 -1.45 -1.16
C TYR A 122 5.76 -1.16 -2.65
N TYR A 123 6.76 -1.76 -3.29
CA TYR A 123 7.02 -1.61 -4.72
C TYR A 123 5.82 -2.06 -5.55
N ARG A 124 5.31 -3.27 -5.29
CA ARG A 124 4.12 -3.83 -5.95
C ARG A 124 2.89 -2.94 -5.75
N ALA A 125 2.61 -2.50 -4.52
CA ALA A 125 1.46 -1.63 -4.22
C ALA A 125 1.49 -0.30 -4.98
N ASN A 126 2.67 0.25 -5.24
CA ASN A 126 2.80 1.44 -6.09
C ASN A 126 2.53 1.10 -7.56
N LEU A 127 3.15 0.06 -8.11
CA LEU A 127 2.94 -0.33 -9.52
C LEU A 127 1.51 -0.79 -9.80
N ASP A 128 0.79 -1.34 -8.81
CA ASP A 128 -0.64 -1.64 -8.89
C ASP A 128 -1.47 -0.41 -9.31
N MET A 129 -1.01 0.80 -9.02
CA MET A 129 -1.68 2.04 -9.42
C MET A 129 -1.58 2.34 -10.92
N LEU A 130 -0.80 1.57 -11.66
CA LEU A 130 -0.78 1.59 -13.13
C LEU A 130 -1.88 0.71 -13.74
N GLU A 131 -2.51 -0.15 -12.95
CA GLU A 131 -3.67 -0.96 -13.35
C GLU A 131 -4.96 -0.17 -13.13
N THR A 132 -5.70 0.10 -14.20
CA THR A 132 -6.90 0.97 -14.18
C THR A 132 -7.92 0.54 -13.11
N ASN A 133 -8.20 -0.75 -12.98
CA ASN A 133 -9.20 -1.24 -12.02
C ASN A 133 -8.78 -0.99 -10.57
N LYS A 134 -7.51 -1.22 -10.23
CA LYS A 134 -6.96 -0.99 -8.88
C LYS A 134 -6.91 0.51 -8.58
N PHE A 135 -6.45 1.31 -9.56
CA PHE A 135 -6.44 2.77 -9.45
C PHE A 135 -7.85 3.32 -9.17
N MET A 136 -8.84 2.93 -9.97
CA MET A 136 -10.23 3.37 -9.82
C MET A 136 -10.86 2.90 -8.51
N SER A 137 -10.48 1.73 -8.01
CA SER A 137 -10.93 1.23 -6.70
C SER A 137 -10.39 2.07 -5.53
N LEU A 138 -9.16 2.59 -5.64
CA LEU A 138 -8.54 3.41 -4.60
C LEU A 138 -8.95 4.89 -4.72
N PHE A 139 -9.01 5.43 -5.94
CA PHE A 139 -9.27 6.84 -6.23
C PHE A 139 -10.65 7.08 -6.84
N SER A 140 -11.67 6.39 -6.30
CA SER A 140 -13.05 6.56 -6.76
C SER A 140 -13.50 8.04 -6.70
N PRO A 141 -14.20 8.56 -7.74
CA PRO A 141 -14.75 9.91 -7.72
C PRO A 141 -15.71 10.17 -6.54
N ASN A 142 -16.38 9.12 -6.07
CA ASN A 142 -17.35 9.21 -4.97
C ASN A 142 -16.69 9.22 -3.59
N GLN A 143 -15.41 8.85 -3.49
CA GLN A 143 -14.69 8.70 -2.23
C GLN A 143 -13.29 9.33 -2.34
N LYS A 144 -13.26 10.67 -2.23
CA LYS A 144 -12.07 11.48 -2.45
C LYS A 144 -10.99 11.21 -1.40
N VAL A 145 -9.77 11.00 -1.86
CA VAL A 145 -8.58 11.00 -1.02
C VAL A 145 -8.03 12.43 -0.94
N TYR A 146 -8.04 13.01 0.26
CA TYR A 146 -7.54 14.36 0.49
C TYR A 146 -6.03 14.33 0.72
N THR A 147 -5.28 15.05 -0.11
CA THR A 147 -3.84 15.16 -0.01
C THR A 147 -3.40 16.62 -0.04
N LYS A 148 -2.15 16.89 0.39
CA LYS A 148 -1.59 18.23 0.32
C LYS A 148 -1.34 18.62 -1.14
N VAL A 149 -2.06 19.63 -1.60
CA VAL A 149 -1.88 20.20 -2.96
C VAL A 149 -0.50 20.83 -3.06
N LYS A 150 0.19 20.58 -4.16
CA LYS A 150 1.45 21.20 -4.56
C LYS A 150 1.28 21.90 -5.89
N ASN A 151 1.55 23.19 -5.90
CA ASN A 151 1.53 24.00 -7.11
C ASN A 151 2.95 23.99 -7.70
N GLU A 152 3.14 23.24 -8.76
CA GLU A 152 4.38 23.12 -9.51
C GLU A 152 4.05 23.24 -11.01
N GLU A 153 5.04 23.51 -11.85
CA GLU A 153 4.89 23.57 -13.28
C GLU A 153 4.39 22.23 -13.85
N PRO A 154 3.65 22.20 -14.94
CA PRO A 154 3.32 20.98 -15.63
C PRO A 154 4.59 20.21 -16.04
N THR A 155 4.48 18.88 -16.12
CA THR A 155 5.57 18.05 -16.65
C THR A 155 5.76 18.33 -18.13
N TYR A 156 7.00 18.57 -18.56
CA TYR A 156 7.40 18.74 -19.95
C TYR A 156 7.88 17.42 -20.54
N TYR A 157 7.33 17.07 -21.68
CA TYR A 157 7.72 15.90 -22.47
C TYR A 157 8.40 16.38 -23.74
N ALA A 158 9.70 16.10 -23.89
CA ALA A 158 10.47 16.51 -25.05
C ALA A 158 10.09 15.70 -26.30
N PRO A 159 10.28 16.27 -27.50
CA PRO A 159 10.14 15.52 -28.74
C PRO A 159 11.05 14.28 -28.75
N GLY A 160 10.48 13.12 -29.08
CA GLY A 160 11.22 11.84 -29.09
C GLY A 160 11.17 11.05 -27.78
N SER A 161 10.62 11.61 -26.69
CA SER A 161 10.33 10.81 -25.51
C SER A 161 9.26 9.74 -25.82
N GLN A 162 9.42 8.55 -25.25
CA GLN A 162 8.47 7.45 -25.42
C GLN A 162 7.96 7.00 -24.05
N ILE A 163 6.66 7.09 -23.86
CA ILE A 163 6.02 6.79 -22.57
C ILE A 163 4.95 5.72 -22.78
N LYS A 164 5.01 4.69 -21.95
CA LYS A 164 4.01 3.63 -21.93
C LYS A 164 3.66 3.25 -20.50
N ASN A 165 2.36 3.15 -20.20
CA ASN A 165 1.83 2.67 -18.93
C ASN A 165 2.57 3.27 -17.72
N SER A 166 2.66 4.59 -17.63
CA SER A 166 3.44 5.28 -16.58
C SER A 166 2.70 6.49 -16.04
N GLN A 167 2.91 6.82 -14.78
CA GLN A 167 2.33 7.99 -14.12
C GLN A 167 3.42 9.02 -13.83
N PHE A 168 3.08 10.28 -14.02
CA PHE A 168 3.98 11.42 -13.77
C PHE A 168 3.32 12.44 -12.85
N ALA A 169 4.04 12.89 -11.85
CA ALA A 169 3.68 14.07 -11.11
C ALA A 169 4.29 15.34 -11.74
N SER A 170 3.84 16.51 -11.29
CA SER A 170 4.21 17.82 -11.86
C SER A 170 5.70 18.18 -11.75
N GLY A 171 6.15 19.11 -12.59
CA GLY A 171 7.48 19.71 -12.57
C GLY A 171 8.61 18.85 -13.12
N SER A 172 8.30 17.74 -13.79
CA SER A 172 9.33 16.86 -14.35
C SER A 172 9.69 17.24 -15.79
N ILE A 173 10.91 16.92 -16.20
CA ILE A 173 11.41 17.05 -17.57
C ILE A 173 11.74 15.64 -18.08
N VAL A 174 11.10 15.24 -19.18
CA VAL A 174 11.20 13.88 -19.70
C VAL A 174 11.68 13.90 -21.15
N GLU A 175 12.91 13.42 -21.36
CA GLU A 175 13.54 13.26 -22.66
C GLU A 175 13.87 11.77 -22.95
N ALA A 176 13.33 10.85 -22.16
CA ALA A 176 13.70 9.46 -22.00
C ALA A 176 12.66 8.48 -22.52
N LEU A 177 12.98 7.18 -22.46
CA LEU A 177 12.04 6.07 -22.61
C LEU A 177 11.55 5.64 -21.23
N VAL A 178 10.24 5.67 -20.98
CA VAL A 178 9.67 5.35 -19.69
C VAL A 178 8.53 4.34 -19.83
N HIS A 179 8.67 3.17 -19.20
CA HIS A 179 7.71 2.09 -19.25
C HIS A 179 7.37 1.60 -17.85
N ASP A 180 6.08 1.35 -17.59
CA ASP A 180 5.56 0.70 -16.38
C ASP A 180 6.10 1.32 -15.07
N SER A 181 6.21 2.66 -15.03
CA SER A 181 6.92 3.35 -13.95
C SER A 181 6.12 4.49 -13.35
N ILE A 182 6.44 4.82 -12.08
CA ILE A 182 5.85 5.95 -11.38
C ILE A 182 6.93 6.99 -11.11
N ILE A 183 6.73 8.17 -11.69
CA ILE A 183 7.68 9.28 -11.67
C ILE A 183 7.10 10.40 -10.80
N SER A 184 7.76 10.67 -9.68
CA SER A 184 7.36 11.75 -8.78
C SER A 184 7.73 13.12 -9.33
N ARG A 185 7.56 14.16 -8.51
CA ARG A 185 7.74 15.56 -8.92
C ARG A 185 9.19 15.93 -9.15
N ARG A 186 9.41 16.87 -10.10
CA ARG A 186 10.73 17.47 -10.38
C ARG A 186 11.81 16.44 -10.68
N VAL A 187 11.42 15.36 -11.35
CA VAL A 187 12.37 14.38 -11.88
C VAL A 187 12.89 14.84 -13.24
N HIS A 188 14.18 14.68 -13.48
CA HIS A 188 14.79 14.97 -14.77
C HIS A 188 15.34 13.69 -15.39
N LEU A 189 14.77 13.30 -16.52
CA LEU A 189 15.18 12.13 -17.29
C LEU A 189 15.78 12.62 -18.61
N HIS A 190 17.10 12.48 -18.75
CA HIS A 190 17.83 12.93 -19.91
C HIS A 190 17.67 12.00 -21.12
N GLN A 191 18.12 12.48 -22.27
CA GLN A 191 18.03 11.78 -23.55
C GLN A 191 18.63 10.38 -23.48
N ARG A 192 18.00 9.42 -24.19
CA ARG A 192 18.44 8.02 -24.24
C ARG A 192 18.44 7.29 -22.88
N ALA A 193 18.04 7.93 -21.78
CA ALA A 193 17.81 7.21 -20.54
C ALA A 193 16.61 6.26 -20.69
N GLU A 194 16.68 5.13 -20.02
CA GLU A 194 15.63 4.12 -20.04
C GLU A 194 15.17 3.80 -18.61
N ILE A 195 13.88 4.00 -18.35
CA ILE A 195 13.27 3.72 -17.06
C ILE A 195 12.22 2.63 -17.25
N ARG A 196 12.36 1.51 -16.54
CA ARG A 196 11.44 0.38 -16.63
C ARG A 196 11.05 -0.11 -15.26
N SER A 197 9.75 -0.33 -15.07
CA SER A 197 9.20 -0.93 -13.83
C SER A 197 9.84 -0.34 -12.57
N SER A 198 9.87 1.01 -12.46
CA SER A 198 10.64 1.68 -11.41
C SER A 198 9.85 2.80 -10.74
N LEU A 199 10.21 3.10 -9.49
CA LEU A 199 9.65 4.19 -8.71
C LEU A 199 10.73 5.25 -8.51
N LEU A 200 10.55 6.44 -9.09
CA LEU A 200 11.47 7.55 -8.94
C LEU A 200 10.85 8.64 -8.06
N PHE A 201 11.51 8.95 -6.95
CA PHE A 201 11.03 9.92 -5.98
C PHE A 201 11.42 11.36 -6.35
N PRO A 202 10.88 12.39 -5.65
CA PRO A 202 11.08 13.77 -6.04
C PRO A 202 12.53 14.19 -6.19
N GLY A 203 12.83 14.90 -7.31
CA GLY A 203 14.13 15.46 -7.57
C GLY A 203 15.21 14.46 -8.01
N VAL A 204 14.82 13.25 -8.40
CA VAL A 204 15.74 12.27 -9.01
C VAL A 204 16.20 12.80 -10.38
N VAL A 205 17.48 12.60 -10.68
CA VAL A 205 18.07 12.90 -11.98
C VAL A 205 18.66 11.61 -12.56
N VAL A 206 18.28 11.29 -13.79
CA VAL A 206 18.85 10.16 -14.54
C VAL A 206 19.51 10.72 -15.80
N HIS A 207 20.82 10.63 -15.85
CA HIS A 207 21.61 11.19 -16.95
C HIS A 207 21.53 10.36 -18.23
N GLU A 208 22.11 10.90 -19.28
CA GLU A 208 22.03 10.40 -20.64
C GLU A 208 22.47 8.94 -20.77
N GLY A 209 21.64 8.12 -21.41
CA GLY A 209 21.93 6.72 -21.68
C GLY A 209 21.93 5.78 -20.45
N ALA A 210 21.63 6.31 -19.25
CA ALA A 210 21.52 5.48 -18.07
C ALA A 210 20.27 4.60 -18.10
N VAL A 211 20.33 3.44 -17.45
CA VAL A 211 19.23 2.46 -17.39
C VAL A 211 18.81 2.23 -15.93
N VAL A 212 17.53 2.37 -15.65
CA VAL A 212 16.94 2.10 -14.32
C VAL A 212 15.83 1.08 -14.48
N GLU A 213 15.99 -0.11 -13.90
CA GLU A 213 15.05 -1.21 -14.05
C GLU A 213 14.79 -1.90 -12.70
N HIS A 214 13.52 -2.14 -12.39
CA HIS A 214 13.09 -2.73 -11.12
C HIS A 214 13.75 -2.08 -9.91
N ALA A 215 13.71 -0.75 -9.83
CA ALA A 215 14.37 0.01 -8.79
C ALA A 215 13.46 1.04 -8.11
N ILE A 216 13.80 1.37 -6.89
CA ILE A 216 13.21 2.47 -6.12
C ILE A 216 14.32 3.48 -5.86
N LEU A 217 14.29 4.61 -6.54
CA LEU A 217 15.23 5.70 -6.33
C LEU A 217 14.63 6.74 -5.37
N ASP A 218 15.20 6.88 -4.18
CA ASP A 218 14.71 7.85 -3.18
C ASP A 218 15.08 9.28 -3.60
N LYS A 219 14.59 10.26 -2.85
CA LYS A 219 14.65 11.70 -3.18
C LYS A 219 16.05 12.18 -3.50
N GLY A 220 16.17 12.88 -4.64
CA GLY A 220 17.42 13.52 -5.03
C GLY A 220 18.56 12.56 -5.39
N VAL A 221 18.23 11.31 -5.72
CA VAL A 221 19.22 10.38 -6.30
C VAL A 221 19.63 10.86 -7.67
N VAL A 222 20.91 10.72 -7.98
CA VAL A 222 21.51 11.01 -9.29
C VAL A 222 22.09 9.71 -9.85
N VAL A 223 21.70 9.34 -11.06
CA VAL A 223 22.29 8.22 -11.81
C VAL A 223 23.10 8.83 -12.95
N GLU A 224 24.40 8.59 -12.96
CA GLU A 224 25.33 9.18 -13.93
C GLU A 224 25.18 8.58 -15.30
N THR A 225 25.80 9.25 -16.31
CA THR A 225 25.72 8.91 -17.73
C THR A 225 26.12 7.46 -18.01
N GLY A 226 25.25 6.71 -18.69
CA GLY A 226 25.48 5.34 -19.11
C GLY A 226 25.45 4.28 -18.03
N VAL A 227 25.18 4.67 -16.77
CA VAL A 227 25.15 3.75 -15.62
C VAL A 227 23.87 2.93 -15.62
N THR A 228 23.98 1.66 -15.25
CA THR A 228 22.84 0.73 -15.08
C THR A 228 22.54 0.48 -13.59
N VAL A 229 21.29 0.73 -13.21
CA VAL A 229 20.74 0.39 -11.88
C VAL A 229 19.62 -0.63 -12.08
N ARG A 230 19.87 -1.88 -11.70
CA ARG A 230 18.94 -2.98 -11.99
C ARG A 230 18.68 -3.86 -10.79
N GLY A 231 17.42 -4.00 -10.42
CA GLY A 231 16.92 -5.02 -9.49
C GLY A 231 16.13 -6.10 -10.20
N THR A 232 15.31 -6.82 -9.45
CA THR A 232 14.33 -7.77 -9.99
C THR A 232 12.92 -7.42 -9.49
N LYS A 233 11.91 -8.03 -10.09
CA LYS A 233 10.51 -7.83 -9.67
C LYS A 233 10.28 -8.27 -8.22
N GLU A 234 10.92 -9.34 -7.80
CA GLU A 234 10.83 -9.94 -6.46
C GLU A 234 11.74 -9.24 -5.45
N ALA A 235 12.86 -8.66 -5.93
CA ALA A 235 13.83 -7.95 -5.11
C ALA A 235 14.19 -6.61 -5.78
N PRO A 236 13.29 -5.60 -5.74
CA PRO A 236 13.57 -4.28 -6.32
C PRO A 236 14.75 -3.62 -5.60
N LEU A 237 15.66 -3.05 -6.40
CA LEU A 237 16.85 -2.38 -5.85
C LEU A 237 16.48 -1.02 -5.26
N VAL A 238 16.83 -0.79 -4.00
CA VAL A 238 16.55 0.47 -3.30
C VAL A 238 17.79 1.34 -3.21
N ILE A 239 17.75 2.52 -3.82
CA ILE A 239 18.81 3.53 -3.75
C ILE A 239 18.41 4.61 -2.75
N LYS A 240 19.27 4.83 -1.75
CA LYS A 240 19.01 5.76 -0.64
C LYS A 240 19.05 7.22 -1.08
N LYS A 241 18.29 8.06 -0.38
CA LYS A 241 18.19 9.51 -0.61
C LYS A 241 19.53 10.18 -0.82
N GLY A 242 19.61 10.98 -1.90
CA GLY A 242 20.76 11.82 -2.22
C GLY A 242 22.01 11.07 -2.67
N ALA A 243 21.91 9.77 -2.94
CA ALA A 243 23.04 9.01 -3.47
C ALA A 243 23.34 9.43 -4.91
N VAL A 244 24.63 9.43 -5.27
CA VAL A 244 25.12 9.58 -6.65
C VAL A 244 25.70 8.26 -7.08
N ILE A 245 25.15 7.68 -8.16
CA ILE A 245 25.51 6.37 -8.66
C ILE A 245 26.38 6.56 -9.90
N THR A 246 27.63 6.16 -9.78
CA THR A 246 28.69 6.35 -10.79
C THR A 246 29.14 5.05 -11.45
N GLU A 247 28.67 3.90 -10.94
CA GLU A 247 28.99 2.56 -11.41
C GLU A 247 27.72 1.72 -11.50
N ASP A 248 27.75 0.68 -12.34
CA ASP A 248 26.63 -0.25 -12.49
C ASP A 248 26.34 -0.96 -11.16
N ILE A 249 25.06 -1.08 -10.80
CA ILE A 249 24.59 -1.76 -9.59
C ILE A 249 23.45 -2.70 -9.97
N GLY A 250 23.55 -3.97 -9.53
CA GLY A 250 22.49 -4.96 -9.75
C GLY A 250 22.85 -6.33 -9.24
#